data_1a1f684b1eab86b25fcf61e1b1f8f6d9
#
_entry.id   1a1f684b1eab86b25fcf61e1b1f8f6d9
#
_cell.length_a   1.000
_cell.length_b   1.000
_cell.length_c   1.000
_cell.angle_alpha   90.00
_cell.angle_beta   90.00
_cell.angle_gamma   90.00
#
_symmetry.space_group_name_H-M   'P 1'
#
loop_
_entity.id
_entity.type
_entity.pdbx_description
1 polymer ?
#
loop_
_entity_poly.entity_id
_entity_poly.type
_entity_poly.pdbx_seq_one_letter_code
_entity_poly.pdbx_strand_id
1 'polypeptide(L)'
;MFEAPVPMPRLAPQPPIYFCPKAAGEFVLDGNINKPFWNNVPFTEDFVDISGGDFPTPRFRTRAKICWDERNLYIAALLEGNEIWATIKQRDSVMYYDNDFEVFIDPSGSTHNYMELEMNAFNTQWDLLLTMPYRNGGRSVTAWNMPGVETACMISGEVN
;
A
#
# COMPACT_ATOMS: atom_id res chain seq x y z
N MET A 1 21.88 -21.57 43.23
CA MET A 1 20.65 -21.46 42.40
C MET A 1 20.89 -20.28 41.46
N PHE A 2 21.20 -20.52 40.19
CA PHE A 2 21.45 -19.44 39.25
C PHE A 2 20.08 -19.03 38.69
N GLU A 3 19.62 -17.83 39.03
CA GLU A 3 18.47 -17.25 38.33
C GLU A 3 18.87 -16.99 36.86
N ALA A 4 18.16 -17.61 35.95
CA ALA A 4 18.31 -17.29 34.54
C ALA A 4 17.92 -15.81 34.34
N PRO A 5 18.71 -15.03 33.60
CA PRO A 5 18.37 -13.63 33.34
C PRO A 5 17.00 -13.55 32.67
N VAL A 6 16.11 -12.74 33.23
CA VAL A 6 14.79 -12.48 32.61
C VAL A 6 15.05 -11.85 31.23
N PRO A 7 14.54 -12.43 30.14
CA PRO A 7 14.74 -11.83 28.82
C PRO A 7 14.15 -10.42 28.79
N MET A 8 14.98 -9.44 28.45
CA MET A 8 14.49 -8.08 28.21
C MET A 8 13.46 -8.13 27.07
N PRO A 9 12.28 -7.54 27.24
CA PRO A 9 11.33 -7.44 26.14
C PRO A 9 11.98 -6.70 24.98
N ARG A 10 12.00 -7.28 23.79
CA ARG A 10 12.37 -6.56 22.58
C ARG A 10 11.30 -5.52 22.34
N LEU A 11 11.66 -4.25 22.40
CA LEU A 11 10.78 -3.18 21.96
C LEU A 11 10.47 -3.46 20.49
N ALA A 12 9.18 -3.56 20.15
CA ALA A 12 8.78 -3.63 18.76
C ALA A 12 9.31 -2.38 18.02
N PRO A 13 9.88 -2.53 16.81
CA PRO A 13 10.29 -1.37 16.03
C PRO A 13 9.11 -0.42 15.86
N GLN A 14 9.33 0.87 16.10
CA GLN A 14 8.31 1.87 15.85
C GLN A 14 8.12 1.98 14.32
N PRO A 15 6.90 1.83 13.80
CA PRO A 15 6.67 2.02 12.38
C PRO A 15 6.94 3.47 11.97
N PRO A 16 7.33 3.72 10.72
CA PRO A 16 7.42 5.07 10.18
C PRO A 16 6.08 5.80 10.31
N ILE A 17 6.14 7.11 10.54
CA ILE A 17 4.96 7.96 10.65
C ILE A 17 4.93 8.90 9.45
N TYR A 18 3.80 8.93 8.76
CA TYR A 18 3.54 9.88 7.68
C TYR A 18 2.47 10.87 8.12
N PHE A 19 2.79 12.17 8.06
CA PHE A 19 1.82 13.23 8.34
C PHE A 19 1.03 13.55 7.07
N CYS A 20 -0.18 13.00 7.01
CA CYS A 20 -1.08 13.13 5.87
C CYS A 20 -1.69 14.54 5.82
N PRO A 21 -1.32 15.39 4.84
CA PRO A 21 -1.85 16.75 4.74
C PRO A 21 -3.27 16.75 4.20
N LYS A 22 -4.01 17.84 4.49
CA LYS A 22 -5.27 18.11 3.82
C LYS A 22 -5.01 18.53 2.38
N ALA A 23 -5.72 17.93 1.45
CA ALA A 23 -5.62 18.23 0.04
C ALA A 23 -6.21 19.63 -0.28
N ALA A 24 -5.68 20.25 -1.33
CA ALA A 24 -6.19 21.51 -1.85
C ALA A 24 -6.23 21.46 -3.38
N GLY A 25 -7.29 22.03 -3.96
CA GLY A 25 -7.46 22.11 -5.40
C GLY A 25 -8.32 20.98 -5.99
N GLU A 26 -8.44 21.02 -7.31
CA GLU A 26 -9.25 20.06 -8.06
C GLU A 26 -8.47 18.76 -8.30
N PHE A 27 -9.10 17.64 -8.06
CA PHE A 27 -8.56 16.29 -8.28
C PHE A 27 -9.11 15.69 -9.56
N VAL A 28 -8.25 15.05 -10.33
CA VAL A 28 -8.62 14.23 -11.49
C VAL A 28 -7.95 12.88 -11.36
N LEU A 29 -8.75 11.83 -11.33
CA LEU A 29 -8.28 10.45 -11.24
C LEU A 29 -7.82 9.95 -12.62
N ASP A 30 -6.51 9.94 -12.86
CA ASP A 30 -5.91 9.48 -14.12
C ASP A 30 -4.52 8.86 -13.94
N GLY A 31 -4.11 8.61 -12.71
CA GLY A 31 -2.79 8.04 -12.37
C GLY A 31 -1.63 9.03 -12.45
N ASN A 32 -1.86 10.28 -12.86
CA ASN A 32 -0.79 11.27 -13.01
C ASN A 32 -0.45 11.99 -11.70
N ILE A 33 0.61 11.54 -11.04
CA ILE A 33 1.11 12.11 -9.80
C ILE A 33 1.80 13.49 -9.97
N ASN A 34 2.09 13.91 -11.20
CA ASN A 34 2.75 15.18 -11.48
C ASN A 34 1.79 16.37 -11.64
N LYS A 35 0.52 16.20 -11.28
CA LYS A 35 -0.48 17.27 -11.32
C LYS A 35 -0.36 18.24 -10.15
N PRO A 36 -0.84 19.49 -10.31
CA PRO A 36 -0.80 20.50 -9.26
C PRO A 36 -1.40 20.07 -7.93
N PHE A 37 -2.43 19.22 -7.94
CA PHE A 37 -3.05 18.65 -6.75
C PHE A 37 -2.01 18.00 -5.81
N TRP A 38 -0.99 17.34 -6.37
CA TRP A 38 0.03 16.61 -5.62
C TRP A 38 1.26 17.42 -5.23
N ASN A 39 1.38 18.69 -5.69
CA ASN A 39 2.61 19.47 -5.51
C ASN A 39 3.00 19.70 -4.05
N ASN A 40 2.01 19.92 -3.18
CA ASN A 40 2.24 20.19 -1.76
C ASN A 40 2.08 18.95 -0.87
N VAL A 41 1.89 17.77 -1.47
CA VAL A 41 1.82 16.50 -0.75
C VAL A 41 3.21 15.88 -0.76
N PRO A 42 3.86 15.70 0.40
CA PRO A 42 5.19 15.10 0.46
C PRO A 42 5.15 13.64 0.04
N PHE A 43 6.26 13.12 -0.46
CA PHE A 43 6.43 11.68 -0.58
C PHE A 43 6.70 11.04 0.77
N THR A 44 6.37 9.77 0.90
CA THR A 44 6.92 8.90 1.95
C THR A 44 8.44 8.79 1.79
N GLU A 45 9.12 8.25 2.80
CA GLU A 45 10.43 7.63 2.57
C GLU A 45 10.32 6.56 1.47
N ASP A 46 11.45 6.22 0.85
CA ASP A 46 11.49 5.13 -0.11
C ASP A 46 11.11 3.80 0.57
N PHE A 47 10.37 2.96 -0.11
CA PHE A 47 9.98 1.66 0.41
C PHE A 47 11.21 0.78 0.59
N VAL A 48 11.19 -0.02 1.64
CA VAL A 48 12.23 -0.99 1.98
C VAL A 48 11.67 -2.41 1.92
N ASP A 49 12.53 -3.41 1.96
CA ASP A 49 12.07 -4.78 2.04
C ASP A 49 11.21 -5.00 3.29
N ILE A 50 10.08 -5.67 3.12
CA ILE A 50 9.12 -5.94 4.22
C ILE A 50 9.74 -6.78 5.34
N SER A 51 10.79 -7.56 5.04
CA SER A 51 11.50 -8.39 6.01
C SER A 51 12.47 -7.57 6.89
N GLY A 52 12.66 -6.30 6.57
CA GLY A 52 13.44 -5.35 7.38
C GLY A 52 14.89 -5.15 6.92
N GLY A 53 15.66 -4.44 7.75
CA GLY A 53 16.98 -3.93 7.41
C GLY A 53 18.10 -4.97 7.19
N ASP A 54 17.84 -6.25 7.41
CA ASP A 54 18.78 -7.34 7.10
C ASP A 54 18.73 -7.74 5.62
N PHE A 55 17.79 -7.20 4.86
CA PHE A 55 17.62 -7.44 3.44
C PHE A 55 18.19 -6.30 2.60
N PRO A 56 18.63 -6.58 1.35
CA PRO A 56 19.15 -5.55 0.47
C PRO A 56 18.11 -4.46 0.19
N THR A 57 18.59 -3.24 -0.02
CA THR A 57 17.74 -2.15 -0.51
C THR A 57 17.10 -2.57 -1.85
N PRO A 58 15.80 -2.34 -2.04
CA PRO A 58 15.12 -2.61 -3.29
C PRO A 58 15.85 -1.99 -4.50
N ARG A 59 15.95 -2.73 -5.59
CA ARG A 59 16.66 -2.30 -6.79
C ARG A 59 16.03 -1.06 -7.43
N PHE A 60 14.71 -0.97 -7.36
CA PHE A 60 13.94 0.13 -7.90
C PHE A 60 13.19 0.84 -6.76
N ARG A 61 13.09 2.13 -6.90
CA ARG A 61 12.47 2.96 -5.88
C ARG A 61 10.94 2.92 -6.00
N THR A 62 10.29 2.71 -4.87
CA THR A 62 8.86 2.92 -4.70
C THR A 62 8.63 3.92 -3.58
N ARG A 63 7.72 4.85 -3.77
CA ARG A 63 7.30 5.83 -2.77
C ARG A 63 5.88 6.29 -3.03
N ALA A 64 5.20 6.75 -1.99
CA ALA A 64 3.81 7.13 -2.07
C ALA A 64 3.58 8.58 -1.60
N LYS A 65 2.44 9.12 -1.96
CA LYS A 65 1.86 10.36 -1.43
C LYS A 65 0.48 10.06 -0.91
N ILE A 66 0.13 10.61 0.24
CA ILE A 66 -1.17 10.43 0.85
C ILE A 66 -1.69 11.80 1.28
N CYS A 67 -2.93 12.12 0.93
CA CYS A 67 -3.61 13.31 1.40
C CYS A 67 -5.11 13.04 1.52
N TRP A 68 -5.85 13.96 2.13
CA TRP A 68 -7.27 13.77 2.38
C TRP A 68 -8.04 15.08 2.21
N ASP A 69 -9.34 14.98 1.96
CA ASP A 69 -10.30 16.06 2.07
C ASP A 69 -11.51 15.63 2.89
N GLU A 70 -12.59 16.40 2.89
CA GLU A 70 -13.78 16.11 3.69
C GLU A 70 -14.55 14.85 3.24
N ARG A 71 -14.17 14.27 2.10
CA ARG A 71 -14.89 13.14 1.49
C ARG A 71 -14.01 11.94 1.21
N ASN A 72 -12.73 12.18 0.88
CA ASN A 72 -11.86 11.15 0.31
C ASN A 72 -10.50 11.10 1.00
N LEU A 73 -9.92 9.91 1.03
CA LEU A 73 -8.50 9.66 1.21
C LEU A 73 -7.91 9.43 -0.18
N TYR A 74 -6.85 10.16 -0.52
CA TYR A 74 -6.14 10.06 -1.79
C TYR A 74 -4.79 9.41 -1.55
N ILE A 75 -4.51 8.34 -2.27
CA ILE A 75 -3.24 7.63 -2.22
C ILE A 75 -2.70 7.56 -3.64
N ALA A 76 -1.45 7.97 -3.84
CA ALA A 76 -0.76 7.82 -5.11
C ALA A 76 0.61 7.22 -4.87
N ALA A 77 1.06 6.33 -5.75
CA ALA A 77 2.37 5.71 -5.68
C ALA A 77 3.13 5.92 -6.98
N LEU A 78 4.44 6.08 -6.86
CA LEU A 78 5.39 6.06 -7.96
C LEU A 78 6.28 4.84 -7.79
N LEU A 79 6.16 3.90 -8.73
CA LEU A 79 6.94 2.69 -8.80
C LEU A 79 7.92 2.81 -9.96
N GLU A 80 9.21 2.77 -9.68
CA GLU A 80 10.25 2.72 -10.70
C GLU A 80 10.53 1.25 -11.06
N GLY A 81 10.87 1.00 -12.32
CA GLY A 81 11.18 -0.33 -12.80
C GLY A 81 11.76 -0.27 -14.22
N ASN A 82 12.38 -1.33 -14.68
CA ASN A 82 12.82 -1.49 -16.06
C ASN A 82 11.89 -2.39 -16.89
N GLU A 83 10.99 -3.06 -16.22
CA GLU A 83 9.96 -3.93 -16.80
C GLU A 83 8.65 -3.71 -16.07
N ILE A 84 7.57 -3.63 -16.82
CA ILE A 84 6.22 -3.53 -16.26
C ILE A 84 5.54 -4.86 -16.52
N TRP A 85 5.42 -5.67 -15.48
CA TRP A 85 4.82 -6.98 -15.57
C TRP A 85 3.39 -6.94 -15.06
N ALA A 86 2.44 -7.33 -15.92
CA ALA A 86 1.06 -7.59 -15.52
C ALA A 86 0.41 -8.59 -16.49
N THR A 87 -0.30 -9.56 -15.95
CA THR A 87 -1.01 -10.59 -16.71
C THR A 87 -2.47 -10.70 -16.33
N ILE A 88 -2.84 -10.32 -15.11
CA ILE A 88 -4.16 -10.48 -14.53
C ILE A 88 -5.06 -9.31 -14.96
N LYS A 89 -6.16 -9.65 -15.65
CA LYS A 89 -7.17 -8.69 -16.16
C LYS A 89 -8.54 -8.87 -15.53
N GLN A 90 -8.72 -9.91 -14.73
CA GLN A 90 -9.98 -10.20 -14.06
C GLN A 90 -9.92 -9.68 -12.62
N ARG A 91 -10.87 -8.81 -12.26
CA ARG A 91 -11.05 -8.36 -10.87
C ARG A 91 -11.24 -9.55 -9.92
N ASP A 92 -10.82 -9.39 -8.68
CA ASP A 92 -10.93 -10.38 -7.61
C ASP A 92 -10.16 -11.70 -7.90
N SER A 93 -9.08 -11.57 -8.66
CA SER A 93 -8.08 -12.62 -8.84
C SER A 93 -6.90 -12.40 -7.90
N VAL A 94 -6.18 -13.46 -7.60
CA VAL A 94 -4.99 -13.43 -6.73
C VAL A 94 -3.91 -12.53 -7.35
N MET A 95 -3.84 -11.28 -6.88
CA MET A 95 -3.08 -10.22 -7.53
C MET A 95 -1.57 -10.33 -7.32
N TYR A 96 -1.11 -10.86 -6.21
CA TYR A 96 0.32 -11.03 -5.92
C TYR A 96 1.08 -11.99 -6.86
N TYR A 97 0.40 -12.56 -7.87
CA TYR A 97 1.08 -13.25 -8.98
C TYR A 97 1.61 -12.28 -10.05
N ASP A 98 1.12 -11.05 -10.06
CA ASP A 98 1.68 -9.94 -10.83
C ASP A 98 2.53 -9.04 -9.92
N ASN A 99 3.24 -8.07 -10.52
CA ASN A 99 3.71 -6.92 -9.77
C ASN A 99 2.53 -6.01 -9.47
N ASP A 100 2.31 -5.70 -8.22
CA ASP A 100 1.18 -4.92 -7.76
C ASP A 100 1.57 -3.86 -6.73
N PHE A 101 0.62 -3.02 -6.40
CA PHE A 101 0.70 -2.06 -5.32
C PHE A 101 -0.41 -2.34 -4.32
N GLU A 102 -0.01 -2.56 -3.07
CA GLU A 102 -0.92 -2.91 -2.00
C GLU A 102 -1.13 -1.75 -1.03
N VAL A 103 -2.35 -1.61 -0.54
CA VAL A 103 -2.73 -0.64 0.48
C VAL A 103 -3.54 -1.32 1.57
N PHE A 104 -3.03 -1.27 2.80
CA PHE A 104 -3.77 -1.72 3.98
C PHE A 104 -4.36 -0.51 4.72
N ILE A 105 -5.66 -0.56 5.00
CA ILE A 105 -6.36 0.53 5.70
C ILE A 105 -7.05 -0.04 6.94
N ASP A 106 -6.57 0.38 8.11
CA ASP A 106 -7.17 0.06 9.41
C ASP A 106 -7.67 1.34 10.09
N PRO A 107 -8.92 1.72 9.88
CA PRO A 107 -9.47 2.95 10.45
C PRO A 107 -9.52 2.94 11.98
N SER A 108 -9.55 1.76 12.58
CA SER A 108 -9.64 1.59 14.02
C SER A 108 -8.28 1.54 14.73
N GLY A 109 -7.22 1.26 13.99
CA GLY A 109 -5.90 1.00 14.54
C GLY A 109 -5.81 -0.25 15.42
N SER A 110 -6.80 -1.16 15.32
CA SER A 110 -6.90 -2.36 16.16
C SER A 110 -6.19 -3.57 15.59
N THR A 111 -5.75 -3.49 14.34
CA THR A 111 -5.22 -4.61 13.54
C THR A 111 -6.24 -5.76 13.33
N HIS A 112 -7.54 -5.44 13.45
CA HIS A 112 -8.63 -6.39 13.21
C HIS A 112 -9.69 -5.75 12.31
N ASN A 113 -10.25 -6.56 11.41
CA ASN A 113 -11.26 -6.13 10.45
C ASN A 113 -10.81 -4.92 9.63
N TYR A 114 -9.61 -5.00 9.07
CA TYR A 114 -9.02 -3.97 8.22
C TYR A 114 -9.09 -4.35 6.75
N MET A 115 -8.95 -3.36 5.90
CA MET A 115 -9.09 -3.48 4.46
C MET A 115 -7.74 -3.64 3.78
N GLU A 116 -7.71 -4.41 2.71
CA GLU A 116 -6.58 -4.56 1.80
C GLU A 116 -7.07 -4.31 0.37
N LEU A 117 -6.33 -3.51 -0.39
CA LEU A 117 -6.53 -3.27 -1.80
C LEU A 117 -5.23 -3.53 -2.52
N GLU A 118 -5.27 -4.42 -3.49
CA GLU A 118 -4.17 -4.72 -4.40
C GLU A 118 -4.54 -4.26 -5.82
N MET A 119 -3.59 -3.72 -6.56
CA MET A 119 -3.81 -3.33 -7.95
C MET A 119 -2.54 -3.49 -8.79
N ASN A 120 -2.66 -4.03 -9.98
CA ASN A 120 -1.57 -4.20 -10.93
C ASN A 120 -1.50 -3.06 -11.98
N ALA A 121 -0.54 -3.15 -12.90
CA ALA A 121 -0.33 -2.15 -13.94
C ALA A 121 -1.50 -2.04 -14.95
N PHE A 122 -2.36 -3.05 -15.08
CA PHE A 122 -3.61 -2.96 -15.85
C PHE A 122 -4.74 -2.24 -15.12
N ASN A 123 -4.50 -1.74 -13.91
CA ASN A 123 -5.54 -1.22 -13.04
C ASN A 123 -6.60 -2.29 -12.67
N THR A 124 -6.21 -3.56 -12.70
CA THR A 124 -7.02 -4.64 -12.16
C THR A 124 -6.90 -4.64 -10.66
N GLN A 125 -8.03 -4.77 -9.97
CA GLN A 125 -8.12 -4.65 -8.52
C GLN A 125 -8.50 -5.98 -7.89
N TRP A 126 -8.00 -6.19 -6.69
CA TRP A 126 -8.45 -7.19 -5.74
C TRP A 126 -8.54 -6.55 -4.36
N ASP A 127 -9.70 -6.58 -3.75
CA ASP A 127 -9.92 -6.00 -2.43
C ASP A 127 -10.46 -7.04 -1.46
N LEU A 128 -9.98 -6.96 -0.23
CA LEU A 128 -10.18 -7.94 0.81
C LEU A 128 -10.55 -7.28 2.13
N LEU A 129 -11.32 -7.98 2.97
CA LEU A 129 -11.44 -7.65 4.38
C LEU A 129 -10.66 -8.69 5.19
N LEU A 130 -9.68 -8.26 5.96
CA LEU A 130 -8.88 -9.11 6.82
C LEU A 130 -9.40 -9.11 8.24
N THR A 131 -9.66 -10.31 8.80
CA THR A 131 -10.15 -10.43 10.17
C THR A 131 -9.11 -10.07 11.22
N MET A 132 -7.83 -10.37 10.94
CA MET A 132 -6.64 -10.05 11.73
C MET A 132 -5.39 -10.28 10.87
N PRO A 133 -4.17 -9.90 11.31
CA PRO A 133 -2.95 -10.15 10.56
C PRO A 133 -2.76 -11.63 10.18
N TYR A 134 -2.30 -11.89 8.97
CA TYR A 134 -2.04 -13.23 8.45
C TYR A 134 -1.14 -14.06 9.38
N ARG A 135 -0.07 -13.43 9.92
CA ARG A 135 0.84 -14.07 10.88
C ARG A 135 0.17 -14.54 12.17
N ASN A 136 -1.01 -14.03 12.49
CA ASN A 136 -1.80 -14.41 13.67
C ASN A 136 -2.93 -15.38 13.32
N GLY A 137 -2.93 -15.94 12.10
CA GLY A 137 -3.98 -16.85 11.62
C GLY A 137 -5.19 -16.13 11.06
N GLY A 138 -5.04 -14.87 10.68
CA GLY A 138 -6.09 -14.08 10.02
C GLY A 138 -6.54 -14.70 8.71
N ARG A 139 -7.80 -14.48 8.38
CA ARG A 139 -8.42 -14.91 7.12
C ARG A 139 -8.91 -13.71 6.34
N SER A 140 -8.72 -13.79 5.05
CA SER A 140 -9.30 -12.82 4.11
C SER A 140 -10.74 -13.22 3.74
N VAL A 141 -11.61 -12.23 3.71
CA VAL A 141 -12.95 -12.34 3.14
C VAL A 141 -12.89 -11.79 1.72
N THR A 142 -12.67 -12.69 0.77
CA THR A 142 -12.42 -12.35 -0.65
C THR A 142 -13.67 -11.94 -1.41
N ALA A 143 -14.85 -12.22 -0.86
CA ALA A 143 -16.14 -11.79 -1.44
C ALA A 143 -16.56 -10.39 -0.98
N TRP A 144 -15.75 -9.74 -0.13
CA TRP A 144 -15.99 -8.38 0.30
C TRP A 144 -15.46 -7.41 -0.76
N ASN A 145 -16.18 -6.32 -0.98
CA ASN A 145 -15.74 -5.27 -1.87
C ASN A 145 -15.66 -3.94 -1.12
N MET A 146 -14.62 -3.17 -1.37
CA MET A 146 -14.42 -1.84 -0.78
C MET A 146 -15.35 -0.84 -1.49
N PRO A 147 -16.39 -0.35 -0.82
CA PRO A 147 -17.34 0.55 -1.48
C PRO A 147 -16.70 1.92 -1.74
N GLY A 148 -16.90 2.42 -2.97
CA GLY A 148 -16.46 3.76 -3.34
C GLY A 148 -14.97 3.91 -3.62
N VAL A 149 -14.21 2.80 -3.70
CA VAL A 149 -12.83 2.85 -4.17
C VAL A 149 -12.81 3.09 -5.68
N GLU A 150 -12.00 4.04 -6.11
CA GLU A 150 -11.72 4.33 -7.50
C GLU A 150 -10.21 4.37 -7.71
N THR A 151 -9.72 3.76 -8.79
CA THR A 151 -8.28 3.67 -9.07
C THR A 151 -7.97 4.05 -10.51
N ALA A 152 -6.76 4.52 -10.75
CA ALA A 152 -6.21 4.74 -12.08
C ALA A 152 -4.72 4.44 -12.10
N CYS A 153 -4.25 3.92 -13.21
CA CYS A 153 -2.83 3.64 -13.45
C CYS A 153 -2.34 4.46 -14.64
N MET A 154 -1.20 5.14 -14.48
CA MET A 154 -0.49 5.77 -15.59
C MET A 154 0.84 5.04 -15.79
N ILE A 155 1.04 4.50 -16.99
CA ILE A 155 2.21 3.72 -17.33
C ILE A 155 3.12 4.56 -18.25
N SER A 156 4.42 4.55 -17.95
CA SER A 156 5.46 5.10 -18.83
C SER A 156 6.34 3.95 -19.30
N GLY A 157 5.98 3.35 -20.43
CA GLY A 157 6.59 2.15 -20.99
C GLY A 157 5.55 1.18 -21.54
N GLU A 158 5.95 -0.04 -21.81
CA GLU A 158 5.08 -1.12 -22.27
C GLU A 158 4.91 -2.15 -21.16
N VAL A 159 3.70 -2.72 -21.07
CA VAL A 159 3.41 -3.84 -20.16
C VAL A 159 3.72 -5.14 -20.90
N ASN A 160 4.54 -5.98 -20.29
CA ASN A 160 4.90 -7.29 -20.84
C ASN A 160 3.82 -8.34 -20.60
#